data_9fa76f98a2041b7978776a5264716b13
#
_entry.id   9fa76f98a2041b7978776a5264716b13
#
_cell.length_a   1.000
_cell.length_b   1.000
_cell.length_c   1.000
_cell.angle_alpha   90.00
_cell.angle_beta   90.00
_cell.angle_gamma   90.00
#
_symmetry.space_group_name_H-M   'P 1'
#
loop_
_entity.id
_entity.type
_entity.pdbx_description
1 polymer ?
#
loop_
_entity_poly.entity_id
_entity_poly.type
_entity_poly.pdbx_seq_one_letter_code
_entity_poly.pdbx_strand_id
1 'polypeptide(L)'
;YREGVVFLVCTECAGSAPGKADIDGALNGMYFEPAGLTDRSPEQLYAASIATTLQQARSLFNGVCPTCSGAVDGWLDCCPDHDPTDGCEQCGRLMGTFARFQCRVCKNFGVPNPGWLPLLHPAVISFYDDHGVSTRVQADDPESARRVYSLIYDHEWERLSEDPPRIAVTAARDGDEIRLTFDETVSVVDVQR
;
A
#
# COMPACT_ATOMS: atom_id res chain seq x y z
N TYR A 1 15.69 -1.76 10.70
CA TYR A 1 16.06 -0.70 9.76
C TYR A 1 17.32 -1.07 8.98
N ARG A 2 17.28 -0.97 7.70
CA ARG A 2 18.40 -1.27 6.81
C ARG A 2 18.33 -0.36 5.58
N GLU A 3 19.42 0.35 5.28
CA GLU A 3 19.60 1.15 4.06
C GLU A 3 18.44 2.14 3.75
N GLY A 4 17.95 2.84 4.76
CA GLY A 4 16.85 3.79 4.58
C GLY A 4 15.44 3.15 4.60
N VAL A 5 15.33 1.85 4.95
CA VAL A 5 14.05 1.15 4.97
C VAL A 5 13.77 0.57 6.36
N VAL A 6 12.58 0.83 6.88
CA VAL A 6 11.99 0.12 8.02
C VAL A 6 11.26 -1.09 7.48
N PHE A 7 11.58 -2.28 7.99
CA PHE A 7 10.91 -3.52 7.62
C PHE A 7 9.97 -3.98 8.73
N LEU A 8 8.76 -4.33 8.34
CA LEU A 8 7.87 -5.16 9.14
C LEU A 8 8.19 -6.62 8.79
N VAL A 9 8.55 -7.41 9.80
CA VAL A 9 9.01 -8.79 9.61
C VAL A 9 8.14 -9.74 10.43
N CYS A 10 7.65 -10.80 9.81
CA CYS A 10 7.07 -11.95 10.49
C CYS A 10 8.20 -12.89 10.91
N THR A 11 8.15 -13.39 12.14
CA THR A 11 9.13 -14.36 12.65
C THR A 11 8.75 -15.82 12.36
N GLU A 12 7.54 -16.04 11.79
CA GLU A 12 6.97 -17.38 11.62
C GLU A 12 6.64 -17.72 10.15
N CYS A 13 6.81 -16.77 9.21
CA CYS A 13 6.52 -16.99 7.81
C CYS A 13 7.63 -16.44 6.90
N ALA A 14 7.63 -16.86 5.64
CA ALA A 14 8.65 -16.44 4.65
C ALA A 14 8.47 -14.99 4.14
N GLY A 15 7.41 -14.27 4.58
CA GLY A 15 7.13 -12.90 4.16
C GLY A 15 6.32 -12.80 2.86
N SER A 16 6.16 -11.57 2.35
CA SER A 16 5.33 -11.27 1.17
C SER A 16 5.99 -11.54 -0.18
N ALA A 17 7.33 -11.73 -0.18
CA ALA A 17 8.11 -12.03 -1.37
C ALA A 17 9.22 -13.05 -1.05
N PRO A 18 8.84 -14.31 -0.76
CA PRO A 18 9.80 -15.35 -0.41
C PRO A 18 10.80 -15.56 -1.55
N GLY A 19 12.10 -15.59 -1.22
CA GLY A 19 13.18 -15.77 -2.20
C GLY A 19 13.57 -14.52 -3.01
N LYS A 20 12.92 -13.38 -2.82
CA LYS A 20 13.29 -12.10 -3.46
C LYS A 20 13.66 -10.99 -2.48
N ALA A 21 13.20 -11.07 -1.24
CA ALA A 21 13.60 -10.14 -0.20
C ALA A 21 14.91 -10.60 0.44
N ASP A 22 15.88 -9.70 0.60
CA ASP A 22 17.14 -9.97 1.34
C ASP A 22 16.92 -10.13 2.85
N ILE A 23 15.67 -10.09 3.30
CA ILE A 23 15.26 -10.22 4.69
C ILE A 23 14.16 -11.27 4.77
N ASP A 24 14.46 -12.39 5.40
CA ASP A 24 13.49 -13.46 5.63
C ASP A 24 12.29 -12.92 6.44
N GLY A 25 11.09 -13.33 6.06
CA GLY A 25 9.87 -12.91 6.72
C GLY A 25 9.41 -11.47 6.44
N ALA A 26 10.07 -10.73 5.53
CA ALA A 26 9.67 -9.36 5.23
C ALA A 26 8.23 -9.30 4.69
N LEU A 27 7.34 -8.64 5.43
CA LEU A 27 5.95 -8.39 5.05
C LEU A 27 5.82 -7.09 4.27
N ASN A 28 6.55 -6.06 4.71
CA ASN A 28 6.55 -4.74 4.08
C ASN A 28 7.86 -4.02 4.35
N GLY A 29 8.28 -3.19 3.40
CA GLY A 29 9.42 -2.27 3.52
C GLY A 29 8.96 -0.83 3.27
N MET A 30 9.29 0.07 4.20
CA MET A 30 8.87 1.46 4.17
C MET A 30 10.10 2.38 4.19
N TYR A 31 10.22 3.25 3.18
CA TYR A 31 11.29 4.26 3.19
C TYR A 31 11.12 5.19 4.37
N PHE A 32 12.21 5.37 5.12
CA PHE A 32 12.21 6.18 6.32
C PHE A 32 13.56 6.83 6.55
N GLU A 33 13.59 8.14 6.67
CA GLU A 33 14.83 8.89 6.84
C GLU A 33 15.52 8.57 8.19
N PRO A 34 16.87 8.50 8.24
CA PRO A 34 17.61 8.20 9.47
C PRO A 34 17.27 9.11 10.65
N ALA A 35 16.99 10.39 10.39
CA ALA A 35 16.59 11.34 11.44
C ALA A 35 15.29 10.90 12.16
N GLY A 36 14.43 10.15 11.47
CA GLY A 36 13.22 9.61 12.04
C GLY A 36 13.42 8.49 13.08
N LEU A 37 14.62 7.92 13.19
CA LEU A 37 14.95 6.87 14.15
C LEU A 37 15.23 7.43 15.56
N THR A 38 15.52 8.72 15.66
CA THR A 38 15.92 9.36 16.93
C THR A 38 14.71 9.49 17.86
N ASP A 39 14.91 9.18 19.14
CA ASP A 39 13.95 9.36 20.23
C ASP A 39 12.60 8.65 20.03
N ARG A 40 12.57 7.52 19.32
CA ARG A 40 11.38 6.68 19.14
C ARG A 40 11.59 5.26 19.64
N SER A 41 10.57 4.71 20.31
CA SER A 41 10.50 3.26 20.55
C SER A 41 10.26 2.50 19.23
N PRO A 42 10.51 1.18 19.18
CA PRO A 42 10.20 0.37 17.98
C PRO A 42 8.74 0.50 17.52
N GLU A 43 7.78 0.59 18.43
CA GLU A 43 6.36 0.74 18.13
C GLU A 43 6.05 2.13 17.57
N GLN A 44 6.65 3.18 18.11
CA GLN A 44 6.55 4.54 17.60
C GLN A 44 7.24 4.67 16.23
N LEU A 45 8.36 3.97 16.02
CA LEU A 45 9.02 3.91 14.71
C LEU A 45 8.11 3.26 13.67
N TYR A 46 7.46 2.15 14.03
CA TYR A 46 6.48 1.50 13.17
C TYR A 46 5.32 2.45 12.82
N ALA A 47 4.72 3.12 13.81
CA ALA A 47 3.62 4.06 13.57
C ALA A 47 4.06 5.25 12.69
N ALA A 48 5.22 5.83 12.96
CA ALA A 48 5.77 6.92 12.16
C ALA A 48 6.06 6.48 10.70
N SER A 49 6.55 5.25 10.50
CA SER A 49 6.82 4.73 9.15
C SER A 49 5.54 4.50 8.36
N ILE A 50 4.48 3.98 8.98
CA ILE A 50 3.15 3.85 8.32
C ILE A 50 2.58 5.23 7.99
N ALA A 51 2.63 6.20 8.91
CA ALA A 51 2.14 7.56 8.67
C ALA A 51 2.86 8.21 7.49
N THR A 52 4.19 8.11 7.45
CA THR A 52 5.01 8.65 6.36
C THR A 52 4.70 7.96 5.03
N THR A 53 4.58 6.62 5.04
CA THR A 53 4.25 5.84 3.84
C THR A 53 2.89 6.24 3.26
N LEU A 54 1.86 6.41 4.09
CA LEU A 54 0.54 6.86 3.64
C LEU A 54 0.58 8.26 3.03
N GLN A 55 1.34 9.20 3.61
CA GLN A 55 1.51 10.54 3.05
C GLN A 55 2.22 10.51 1.70
N GLN A 56 3.30 9.76 1.59
CA GLN A 56 4.05 9.59 0.34
C GLN A 56 3.19 8.91 -0.73
N ALA A 57 2.49 7.83 -0.39
CA ALA A 57 1.59 7.12 -1.29
C ALA A 57 0.46 8.04 -1.80
N ARG A 58 -0.14 8.85 -0.92
CA ARG A 58 -1.17 9.82 -1.30
C ARG A 58 -0.63 10.88 -2.25
N SER A 59 0.59 11.38 -2.02
CA SER A 59 1.23 12.34 -2.93
C SER A 59 1.47 11.71 -4.31
N LEU A 60 2.01 10.50 -4.36
CA LEU A 60 2.22 9.75 -5.61
C LEU A 60 0.92 9.47 -6.35
N PHE A 61 -0.11 9.04 -5.63
CA PHE A 61 -1.44 8.78 -6.18
C PHE A 61 -2.09 10.04 -6.77
N ASN A 62 -1.81 11.21 -6.19
CA ASN A 62 -2.25 12.51 -6.72
C ASN A 62 -1.33 13.06 -7.84
N GLY A 63 -0.40 12.25 -8.36
CA GLY A 63 0.48 12.62 -9.47
C GLY A 63 1.65 13.52 -9.09
N VAL A 64 1.94 13.71 -7.79
CA VAL A 64 3.00 14.60 -7.30
C VAL A 64 4.07 13.80 -6.55
N CYS A 65 5.31 13.94 -6.95
CA CYS A 65 6.43 13.29 -6.26
C CYS A 65 6.67 13.92 -4.87
N PRO A 66 6.67 13.14 -3.78
CA PRO A 66 6.93 13.67 -2.44
C PRO A 66 8.36 14.17 -2.22
N THR A 67 9.30 13.77 -3.09
CA THR A 67 10.72 14.12 -2.98
C THR A 67 11.09 15.39 -3.76
N CYS A 68 10.59 15.56 -5.00
CA CYS A 68 11.01 16.65 -5.88
C CYS A 68 9.85 17.42 -6.51
N SER A 69 8.59 17.13 -6.12
CA SER A 69 7.36 17.73 -6.67
C SER A 69 7.16 17.52 -8.19
N GLY A 70 7.98 16.69 -8.82
CA GLY A 70 7.84 16.34 -10.24
C GLY A 70 6.61 15.50 -10.53
N ALA A 71 6.18 15.45 -11.81
CA ALA A 71 5.06 14.62 -12.25
C ALA A 71 5.35 13.12 -12.05
N VAL A 72 4.31 12.38 -11.71
CA VAL A 72 4.36 10.94 -11.44
C VAL A 72 3.50 10.20 -12.46
N ASP A 73 4.01 9.10 -12.99
CA ASP A 73 3.25 8.12 -13.74
C ASP A 73 2.80 6.99 -12.82
N GLY A 74 1.56 6.54 -12.99
CA GLY A 74 1.00 5.37 -12.34
C GLY A 74 0.66 4.29 -13.35
N TRP A 75 0.81 3.01 -12.97
CA TRP A 75 0.32 1.88 -13.78
C TRP A 75 0.06 0.64 -12.90
N LEU A 76 -0.84 -0.22 -13.38
CA LEU A 76 -1.07 -1.53 -12.79
C LEU A 76 -0.02 -2.52 -13.31
N ASP A 77 0.73 -3.14 -12.39
CA ASP A 77 1.68 -4.23 -12.66
C ASP A 77 1.00 -5.56 -12.30
N CYS A 78 0.45 -6.23 -13.31
CA CYS A 78 -0.26 -7.48 -13.16
C CYS A 78 0.61 -8.63 -13.68
N CYS A 79 0.91 -9.61 -12.84
CA CYS A 79 1.56 -10.84 -13.29
C CYS A 79 0.53 -11.69 -14.07
N PRO A 80 0.77 -12.01 -15.34
CA PRO A 80 -0.05 -12.99 -16.04
C PRO A 80 0.17 -14.38 -15.40
N ASP A 81 -0.83 -15.23 -15.45
CA ASP A 81 -0.75 -16.61 -14.94
C ASP A 81 -0.19 -16.72 -13.51
N HIS A 82 -0.60 -15.77 -12.63
CA HIS A 82 -0.11 -15.71 -11.26
C HIS A 82 -0.59 -16.90 -10.44
N ASP A 83 0.36 -17.67 -9.88
CA ASP A 83 0.09 -18.70 -8.89
C ASP A 83 0.44 -18.18 -7.49
N PRO A 84 -0.54 -18.03 -6.58
CA PRO A 84 -0.30 -17.53 -5.23
C PRO A 84 0.32 -18.58 -4.29
N THR A 85 0.44 -19.84 -4.71
CA THR A 85 0.94 -20.94 -3.87
C THR A 85 2.46 -20.83 -3.71
N ASP A 86 2.96 -20.63 -2.50
CA ASP A 86 4.39 -20.58 -2.14
C ASP A 86 5.24 -19.52 -2.87
N GLY A 87 4.62 -18.54 -3.51
CA GLY A 87 5.29 -17.52 -4.31
C GLY A 87 5.37 -17.89 -5.79
N CYS A 88 4.77 -17.06 -6.61
CA CYS A 88 4.69 -17.27 -8.06
C CYS A 88 6.08 -17.40 -8.69
N GLU A 89 6.33 -18.44 -9.47
CA GLU A 89 7.62 -18.67 -10.16
C GLU A 89 7.98 -17.52 -11.11
N GLN A 90 6.99 -16.85 -11.72
CA GLN A 90 7.22 -15.74 -12.64
C GLN A 90 7.60 -14.44 -11.93
N CYS A 91 6.82 -14.03 -10.90
CA CYS A 91 7.03 -12.74 -10.23
C CYS A 91 7.67 -12.85 -8.85
N GLY A 92 7.74 -14.05 -8.25
CA GLY A 92 8.34 -14.34 -6.94
C GLY A 92 7.58 -13.71 -5.76
N ARG A 93 6.29 -13.40 -5.95
CA ARG A 93 5.46 -12.73 -4.95
C ARG A 93 4.24 -13.58 -4.63
N LEU A 94 3.63 -13.34 -3.45
CA LEU A 94 2.36 -13.94 -3.08
C LEU A 94 1.16 -13.24 -3.72
N MET A 95 1.33 -11.97 -4.13
CA MET A 95 0.29 -11.19 -4.80
C MET A 95 0.67 -10.90 -6.25
N GLY A 96 -0.24 -11.14 -7.18
CA GLY A 96 -0.01 -10.99 -8.61
C GLY A 96 -0.25 -9.59 -9.17
N THR A 97 -0.77 -8.67 -8.36
CA THR A 97 -1.11 -7.32 -8.81
C THR A 97 -0.60 -6.28 -7.84
N PHE A 98 0.03 -5.24 -8.36
CA PHE A 98 0.50 -4.08 -7.62
C PHE A 98 0.20 -2.81 -8.41
N ALA A 99 -0.09 -1.72 -7.71
CA ALA A 99 0.01 -0.40 -8.30
C ALA A 99 1.47 0.04 -8.28
N ARG A 100 1.92 0.67 -9.35
CA ARG A 100 3.26 1.25 -9.41
C ARG A 100 3.15 2.73 -9.70
N PHE A 101 3.99 3.50 -9.03
CA PHE A 101 4.13 4.93 -9.26
C PHE A 101 5.60 5.27 -9.43
N GLN A 102 5.93 6.08 -10.43
CA GLN A 102 7.30 6.53 -10.63
C GLN A 102 7.36 8.00 -11.03
N CYS A 103 8.19 8.76 -10.35
CA CYS A 103 8.48 10.14 -10.70
C CYS A 103 9.26 10.23 -12.03
N ARG A 104 8.80 11.08 -12.95
CA ARG A 104 9.47 11.30 -14.24
C ARG A 104 10.85 11.92 -14.07
N VAL A 105 11.07 12.71 -13.01
CA VAL A 105 12.30 13.50 -12.78
C VAL A 105 13.31 12.73 -11.93
N CYS A 106 13.03 12.50 -10.66
CA CYS A 106 14.01 11.91 -9.71
C CYS A 106 13.96 10.38 -9.64
N LYS A 107 13.01 9.75 -10.37
CA LYS A 107 12.80 8.30 -10.39
C LYS A 107 12.38 7.69 -9.05
N ASN A 108 12.04 8.51 -8.05
CA ASN A 108 11.40 8.02 -6.83
C ASN A 108 10.15 7.21 -7.19
N PHE A 109 9.94 6.10 -6.50
CA PHE A 109 8.86 5.17 -6.83
C PHE A 109 8.12 4.69 -5.58
N GLY A 110 6.90 4.19 -5.79
CA GLY A 110 6.10 3.50 -4.81
C GLY A 110 5.42 2.29 -5.43
N VAL A 111 5.28 1.21 -4.65
CA VAL A 111 4.68 -0.06 -5.10
C VAL A 111 3.69 -0.57 -4.05
N PRO A 112 2.57 0.15 -3.82
CA PRO A 112 1.53 -0.36 -2.94
C PRO A 112 0.83 -1.57 -3.56
N ASN A 113 0.43 -2.53 -2.70
CA ASN A 113 -0.53 -3.55 -3.11
C ASN A 113 -1.93 -2.93 -3.24
N PRO A 114 -2.89 -3.60 -3.90
CA PRO A 114 -4.24 -3.05 -4.12
C PRO A 114 -4.96 -2.60 -2.86
N GLY A 115 -4.73 -3.26 -1.72
CA GLY A 115 -5.38 -2.92 -0.45
C GLY A 115 -5.01 -1.55 0.12
N TRP A 116 -3.90 -0.94 -0.32
CA TRP A 116 -3.55 0.43 0.07
C TRP A 116 -4.38 1.49 -0.65
N LEU A 117 -4.78 1.22 -1.90
CA LEU A 117 -5.38 2.21 -2.79
C LEU A 117 -6.65 2.85 -2.23
N PRO A 118 -7.59 2.10 -1.60
CA PRO A 118 -8.78 2.70 -1.03
C PRO A 118 -8.49 3.76 0.03
N LEU A 119 -7.46 3.56 0.86
CA LEU A 119 -7.08 4.51 1.92
C LEU A 119 -6.48 5.81 1.39
N LEU A 120 -6.19 5.89 0.08
CA LEU A 120 -5.72 7.10 -0.58
C LEU A 120 -6.89 7.94 -1.13
N HIS A 121 -8.11 7.37 -1.24
CA HIS A 121 -9.26 8.02 -1.85
C HIS A 121 -10.21 8.65 -0.81
N PRO A 122 -10.65 9.92 -0.99
CA PRO A 122 -11.48 10.63 -0.02
C PRO A 122 -12.80 9.94 0.31
N ALA A 123 -13.45 9.30 -0.68
CA ALA A 123 -14.73 8.61 -0.46
C ALA A 123 -14.61 7.43 0.51
N VAL A 124 -13.47 6.68 0.49
CA VAL A 124 -13.23 5.58 1.42
C VAL A 124 -12.87 6.11 2.81
N ILE A 125 -12.12 7.21 2.88
CA ILE A 125 -11.84 7.87 4.16
C ILE A 125 -13.15 8.29 4.82
N SER A 126 -14.05 8.94 4.07
CA SER A 126 -15.38 9.32 4.56
C SER A 126 -16.24 8.09 4.94
N PHE A 127 -16.19 7.02 4.14
CA PHE A 127 -16.89 5.78 4.46
C PHE A 127 -16.47 5.21 5.82
N TYR A 128 -15.17 5.15 6.11
CA TYR A 128 -14.69 4.69 7.40
C TYR A 128 -15.02 5.65 8.54
N ASP A 129 -14.95 6.97 8.32
CA ASP A 129 -15.34 7.98 9.31
C ASP A 129 -16.84 7.87 9.66
N ASP A 130 -17.72 7.63 8.67
CA ASP A 130 -19.16 7.40 8.86
C ASP A 130 -19.44 6.17 9.77
N HIS A 131 -18.52 5.18 9.77
CA HIS A 131 -18.57 3.98 10.61
C HIS A 131 -17.72 4.09 11.89
N GLY A 132 -17.28 5.29 12.24
CA GLY A 132 -16.49 5.54 13.47
C GLY A 132 -15.07 4.96 13.43
N VAL A 133 -14.54 4.62 12.25
CA VAL A 133 -13.19 4.08 12.06
C VAL A 133 -12.27 5.16 11.52
N SER A 134 -11.33 5.63 12.35
CA SER A 134 -10.33 6.60 11.90
C SER A 134 -9.25 5.93 11.04
N THR A 135 -9.03 6.45 9.84
CA THR A 135 -7.92 6.09 8.95
C THR A 135 -6.66 6.91 9.18
N ARG A 136 -6.67 7.78 10.19
CA ARG A 136 -5.52 8.59 10.57
C ARG A 136 -4.52 7.78 11.39
N VAL A 137 -3.25 7.90 11.04
CA VAL A 137 -2.13 7.33 11.80
C VAL A 137 -1.39 8.45 12.52
N GLN A 138 -1.13 8.25 13.81
CA GLN A 138 -0.36 9.16 14.66
C GLN A 138 0.94 8.46 15.10
N ALA A 139 2.07 9.16 15.00
CA ALA A 139 3.39 8.56 15.27
C ALA A 139 3.60 8.17 16.75
N ASP A 140 2.85 8.76 17.66
CA ASP A 140 2.85 8.47 19.09
C ASP A 140 1.76 7.49 19.53
N ASP A 141 0.91 7.04 18.58
CA ASP A 141 -0.15 6.05 18.79
C ASP A 141 0.04 4.82 17.88
N PRO A 142 0.80 3.80 18.33
CA PRO A 142 1.00 2.57 17.57
C PRO A 142 -0.28 1.80 17.24
N GLU A 143 -1.33 1.93 18.05
CA GLU A 143 -2.61 1.27 17.79
C GLU A 143 -3.31 1.86 16.55
N SER A 144 -3.14 3.17 16.31
CA SER A 144 -3.63 3.81 15.08
C SER A 144 -2.99 3.21 13.84
N ALA A 145 -1.69 2.91 13.91
CA ALA A 145 -0.96 2.27 12.81
C ALA A 145 -1.41 0.82 12.58
N ARG A 146 -1.59 0.05 13.66
CA ARG A 146 -2.09 -1.34 13.56
C ARG A 146 -3.48 -1.40 12.95
N ARG A 147 -4.39 -0.54 13.42
CA ARG A 147 -5.74 -0.42 12.88
C ARG A 147 -5.72 -0.13 11.38
N VAL A 148 -4.99 0.88 10.95
CA VAL A 148 -4.92 1.25 9.53
C VAL A 148 -4.23 0.16 8.71
N TYR A 149 -3.20 -0.48 9.25
CA TYR A 149 -2.53 -1.58 8.57
C TYR A 149 -3.45 -2.79 8.40
N SER A 150 -4.32 -3.12 9.39
CA SER A 150 -5.29 -4.21 9.23
C SER A 150 -6.30 -3.91 8.13
N LEU A 151 -6.80 -2.67 8.01
CA LEU A 151 -7.72 -2.28 6.94
C LEU A 151 -7.17 -2.59 5.54
N ILE A 152 -5.85 -2.47 5.33
CA ILE A 152 -5.20 -2.76 4.06
C ILE A 152 -5.39 -4.23 3.64
N TYR A 153 -5.39 -5.14 4.61
CA TYR A 153 -5.57 -6.58 4.37
C TYR A 153 -7.03 -7.02 4.44
N ASP A 154 -7.90 -6.21 5.04
CA ASP A 154 -9.34 -6.44 5.07
C ASP A 154 -10.01 -6.06 3.74
N HIS A 155 -9.35 -5.24 2.91
CA HIS A 155 -9.86 -4.89 1.59
C HIS A 155 -9.83 -6.10 0.65
N GLU A 156 -10.97 -6.41 0.06
CA GLU A 156 -11.07 -7.38 -1.03
C GLU A 156 -10.75 -6.73 -2.37
N TRP A 157 -10.09 -7.44 -3.26
CA TRP A 157 -9.81 -6.93 -4.59
C TRP A 157 -9.91 -8.04 -5.64
N GLU A 158 -10.28 -7.63 -6.85
CA GLU A 158 -10.39 -8.52 -8.01
C GLU A 158 -9.89 -7.85 -9.27
N ARG A 159 -9.40 -8.64 -10.21
CA ARG A 159 -9.05 -8.19 -11.54
C ARG A 159 -10.30 -8.23 -12.42
N LEU A 160 -10.66 -7.07 -13.01
CA LEU A 160 -11.83 -6.94 -13.89
C LEU A 160 -11.49 -7.16 -15.36
N SER A 161 -10.25 -6.79 -15.77
CA SER A 161 -9.77 -6.89 -17.14
C SER A 161 -8.26 -7.05 -17.16
N GLU A 162 -7.74 -7.72 -18.20
CA GLU A 162 -6.30 -7.90 -18.44
C GLU A 162 -5.75 -6.90 -19.45
N ASP A 163 -6.56 -6.51 -20.45
CA ASP A 163 -6.16 -5.59 -21.51
C ASP A 163 -7.32 -4.65 -21.87
N PRO A 164 -7.27 -3.35 -21.53
CA PRO A 164 -6.32 -2.77 -20.57
C PRO A 164 -6.57 -3.31 -19.15
N PRO A 165 -5.53 -3.40 -18.31
CA PRO A 165 -5.69 -3.93 -16.96
C PRO A 165 -6.58 -3.02 -16.11
N ARG A 166 -7.52 -3.64 -15.39
CA ARG A 166 -8.42 -2.97 -14.44
C ARG A 166 -8.60 -3.80 -13.20
N ILE A 167 -8.71 -3.16 -12.06
CA ILE A 167 -9.02 -3.81 -10.79
C ILE A 167 -10.16 -3.10 -10.09
N ALA A 168 -10.91 -3.84 -9.28
CA ALA A 168 -11.79 -3.28 -8.29
C ALA A 168 -11.27 -3.61 -6.89
N VAL A 169 -11.44 -2.67 -5.97
CA VAL A 169 -11.12 -2.87 -4.56
C VAL A 169 -12.31 -2.46 -3.72
N THR A 170 -12.73 -3.34 -2.82
CA THR A 170 -13.91 -3.17 -1.96
C THR A 170 -13.45 -3.03 -0.51
N ALA A 171 -13.95 -2.00 0.16
CA ALA A 171 -13.90 -1.86 1.60
C ALA A 171 -15.29 -2.12 2.17
N ALA A 172 -15.38 -2.99 3.18
CA ALA A 172 -16.62 -3.34 3.83
C ALA A 172 -16.58 -3.02 5.33
N ARG A 173 -17.69 -2.55 5.90
CA ARG A 173 -17.84 -2.30 7.33
C ARG A 173 -19.28 -2.34 7.76
N ASP A 174 -19.58 -3.11 8.84
CA ASP A 174 -20.89 -3.17 9.49
C ASP A 174 -22.07 -3.50 8.54
N GLY A 175 -21.79 -4.20 7.44
CA GLY A 175 -22.78 -4.60 6.42
C GLY A 175 -22.89 -3.64 5.24
N ASP A 176 -22.22 -2.50 5.28
CA ASP A 176 -22.09 -1.57 4.16
C ASP A 176 -20.78 -1.78 3.40
N GLU A 177 -20.75 -1.39 2.13
CA GLU A 177 -19.60 -1.53 1.24
C GLU A 177 -19.36 -0.27 0.43
N ILE A 178 -18.09 -0.01 0.13
CA ILE A 178 -17.67 0.94 -0.89
C ILE A 178 -16.68 0.28 -1.83
N ARG A 179 -16.94 0.37 -3.13
CA ARG A 179 -16.14 -0.24 -4.19
C ARG A 179 -15.55 0.82 -5.09
N LEU A 180 -14.25 0.77 -5.30
CA LEU A 180 -13.52 1.60 -6.24
C LEU A 180 -13.05 0.77 -7.42
N THR A 181 -13.20 1.29 -8.64
CA THR A 181 -12.62 0.71 -9.86
C THR A 181 -11.45 1.58 -10.32
N PHE A 182 -10.31 0.93 -10.57
CA PHE A 182 -9.08 1.56 -11.07
C PHE A 182 -8.78 1.10 -12.48
N ASP A 183 -8.38 2.03 -13.34
CA ASP A 183 -7.88 1.75 -14.68
C ASP A 183 -6.37 1.42 -14.69
N GLU A 184 -5.84 1.19 -15.89
CA GLU A 184 -4.42 0.86 -16.11
C GLU A 184 -3.44 1.90 -15.60
N THR A 185 -3.88 3.15 -15.42
CA THR A 185 -3.07 4.26 -14.89
C THR A 185 -3.20 4.46 -13.38
N VAL A 186 -3.93 3.54 -12.71
CA VAL A 186 -4.29 3.63 -11.29
C VAL A 186 -5.19 4.83 -10.99
N SER A 187 -5.92 5.33 -11.99
CA SER A 187 -6.94 6.36 -11.80
C SER A 187 -8.27 5.72 -11.39
N VAL A 188 -8.97 6.36 -10.43
CA VAL A 188 -10.32 5.91 -10.06
C VAL A 188 -11.30 6.31 -11.15
N VAL A 189 -11.94 5.33 -11.77
CA VAL A 189 -12.93 5.53 -12.87
C VAL A 189 -14.36 5.28 -12.43
N ASP A 190 -14.57 4.63 -11.29
CA ASP A 190 -15.91 4.40 -10.74
C ASP A 190 -15.85 4.26 -9.21
N VAL A 191 -16.91 4.72 -8.53
CA VAL A 191 -17.12 4.62 -7.08
C VAL A 191 -18.56 4.21 -6.82
N GLN A 192 -18.76 3.05 -6.22
CA GLN A 192 -20.08 2.50 -5.84
C GLN A 192 -20.19 2.39 -4.32
N ARG A 193 -21.36 2.70 -3.78
CA ARG A 193 -21.77 2.49 -2.38
C ARG A 193 -23.07 1.73 -2.33
#